data_b7a7d50f8c67174b1fbe77c3927fc53b
#
_entry.id   b7a7d50f8c67174b1fbe77c3927fc53b
#
_cell.length_a   1.000
_cell.length_b   1.000
_cell.length_c   1.000
_cell.angle_alpha   90.00
_cell.angle_beta   90.00
_cell.angle_gamma   90.00
#
_symmetry.space_group_name_H-M   'P 1'
#
loop_
_entity.id
_entity.type
_entity.pdbx_description
1 polymer ?
#
loop_
_entity_poly.entity_id
_entity_poly.type
_entity_poly.pdbx_seq_one_letter_code
_entity_poly.pdbx_strand_id
1 'polypeptide(L)'
;QIQRDGFRAARRAGVKMVFASDAGVMPHAEVGRQFRIMTEYGMTPMDAIRAATRNAAEALGRESDVGTIAPGRYGDLIALAGDPTADVTLLANVPFVMKGGGIVKDAR
;
A
#
# COMPACT_ATOMS: atom_id res chain seq x y z
N GLN A 1 6.94 9.56 -19.67
CA GLN A 1 8.23 10.06 -19.15
C GLN A 1 8.05 11.25 -18.20
N ILE A 2 7.24 12.23 -18.56
CA ILE A 2 6.97 13.43 -17.72
C ILE A 2 6.42 13.03 -16.34
N GLN A 3 5.47 12.08 -16.28
CA GLN A 3 4.91 11.61 -15.00
C GLN A 3 5.96 10.95 -14.12
N ARG A 4 6.85 10.14 -14.70
CA ARG A 4 7.96 9.51 -13.96
C ARG A 4 8.91 10.53 -13.38
N ASP A 5 9.26 11.52 -14.18
CA ASP A 5 10.19 12.58 -13.78
C ASP A 5 9.58 13.44 -12.67
N GLY A 6 8.28 13.77 -12.76
CA GLY A 6 7.55 14.49 -11.74
C GLY A 6 7.48 13.70 -10.42
N PHE A 7 7.20 12.41 -10.48
CA PHE A 7 7.18 11.54 -9.31
C PHE A 7 8.55 11.49 -8.61
N ARG A 8 9.62 11.29 -9.40
CA ARG A 8 10.99 11.27 -8.85
C ARG A 8 11.38 12.60 -8.23
N ALA A 9 11.01 13.71 -8.86
CA ALA A 9 11.30 15.05 -8.35
C ALA A 9 10.57 15.31 -7.03
N ALA A 10 9.28 14.96 -6.94
CA ALA A 10 8.50 15.08 -5.72
C ALA A 10 9.09 14.25 -4.58
N ARG A 11 9.49 13.02 -4.87
CA ARG A 11 10.12 12.14 -3.89
C ARG A 11 11.45 12.71 -3.37
N ARG A 12 12.30 13.21 -4.27
CA ARG A 12 13.57 13.83 -3.89
C ARG A 12 13.39 15.10 -3.06
N ALA A 13 12.30 15.82 -3.30
CA ALA A 13 11.96 17.02 -2.54
C ALA A 13 11.37 16.72 -1.15
N GLY A 14 11.19 15.44 -0.80
CA GLY A 14 10.65 15.04 0.50
C GLY A 14 9.14 15.15 0.63
N VAL A 15 8.43 15.25 -0.48
CA VAL A 15 6.96 15.29 -0.47
C VAL A 15 6.41 13.97 0.07
N LYS A 16 5.53 14.06 1.08
CA LYS A 16 4.83 12.88 1.62
C LYS A 16 3.85 12.35 0.58
N MET A 17 4.03 11.10 0.21
CA MET A 17 3.22 10.48 -0.83
C MET A 17 2.17 9.55 -0.24
N VAL A 18 1.01 9.51 -0.92
CA VAL A 18 -0.11 8.64 -0.59
C VAL A 18 -0.44 7.81 -1.83
N PHE A 19 -0.68 6.52 -1.62
CA PHE A 19 -1.16 5.64 -2.68
C PHE A 19 -2.68 5.68 -2.75
N ALA A 20 -3.19 5.91 -3.96
CA ALA A 20 -4.61 5.77 -4.28
C ALA A 20 -4.74 5.28 -5.71
N SER A 21 -5.55 4.27 -5.94
CA SER A 21 -5.65 3.62 -7.25
C SER A 21 -6.73 4.21 -8.16
N ASP A 22 -7.71 4.91 -7.57
CA ASP A 22 -8.93 5.31 -8.29
C ASP A 22 -9.57 4.11 -9.04
N ALA A 23 -9.71 3.00 -8.32
CA ALA A 23 -10.14 1.73 -8.89
C ALA A 23 -11.60 1.78 -9.37
N GLY A 24 -11.80 2.01 -10.59
CA GLY A 24 -13.03 2.12 -11.36
C GLY A 24 -12.63 2.21 -12.82
N VAL A 25 -11.37 2.56 -13.02
CA VAL A 25 -10.72 2.62 -14.33
C VAL A 25 -10.00 1.30 -14.65
N MET A 26 -9.58 0.57 -13.60
CA MET A 26 -8.89 -0.72 -13.73
C MET A 26 -9.57 -1.79 -12.85
N PRO A 27 -9.40 -3.09 -13.17
CA PRO A 27 -9.89 -4.16 -12.31
C PRO A 27 -9.28 -4.07 -10.90
N HIS A 28 -10.12 -4.23 -9.87
CA HIS A 28 -9.68 -4.16 -8.47
C HIS A 28 -8.58 -5.18 -8.16
N ALA A 29 -8.62 -6.35 -8.80
CA ALA A 29 -7.61 -7.39 -8.62
C ALA A 29 -6.19 -6.97 -9.05
N GLU A 30 -6.08 -5.91 -9.84
CA GLU A 30 -4.78 -5.43 -10.36
C GLU A 30 -4.17 -4.30 -9.53
N VAL A 31 -4.89 -3.79 -8.53
CA VAL A 31 -4.43 -2.66 -7.70
C VAL A 31 -3.08 -2.96 -7.03
N GLY A 32 -2.86 -4.20 -6.58
CA GLY A 32 -1.61 -4.61 -5.96
C GLY A 32 -0.37 -4.47 -6.85
N ARG A 33 -0.53 -4.45 -8.16
CA ARG A 33 0.58 -4.26 -9.11
C ARG A 33 1.19 -2.87 -9.06
N GLN A 34 0.45 -1.89 -8.54
CA GLN A 34 0.92 -0.50 -8.44
C GLN A 34 2.14 -0.38 -7.53
N PHE A 35 2.30 -1.25 -6.54
CA PHE A 35 3.48 -1.25 -5.66
C PHE A 35 4.77 -1.44 -6.45
N ARG A 36 4.79 -2.39 -7.39
CA ARG A 36 5.95 -2.59 -8.27
C ARG A 36 6.25 -1.35 -9.11
N ILE A 37 5.22 -0.74 -9.66
CA ILE A 37 5.37 0.48 -10.49
C ILE A 37 5.96 1.62 -9.67
N MET A 38 5.50 1.84 -8.44
CA MET A 38 6.05 2.86 -7.56
C MET A 38 7.54 2.61 -7.26
N THR A 39 7.94 1.36 -7.06
CA THR A 39 9.35 1.03 -6.82
C THR A 39 10.20 1.21 -8.08
N GLU A 40 9.68 0.92 -9.25
CA GLU A 40 10.35 1.19 -10.53
C GLU A 40 10.59 2.70 -10.73
N TYR A 41 9.72 3.55 -10.16
CA TYR A 41 9.86 5.01 -10.24
C TYR A 41 10.77 5.59 -9.15
N GLY A 42 11.39 4.73 -8.31
CA GLY A 42 12.41 5.12 -7.34
C GLY A 42 11.99 5.07 -5.88
N MET A 43 10.75 4.67 -5.58
CA MET A 43 10.30 4.48 -4.21
C MET A 43 10.90 3.19 -3.63
N THR A 44 11.28 3.19 -2.35
CA THR A 44 11.64 1.92 -1.70
C THR A 44 10.36 1.10 -1.44
N PRO A 45 10.44 -0.24 -1.37
CA PRO A 45 9.27 -1.06 -1.02
C PRO A 45 8.58 -0.63 0.27
N MET A 46 9.35 -0.32 1.31
CA MET A 46 8.79 0.15 2.58
C MET A 46 8.07 1.49 2.43
N ASP A 47 8.62 2.43 1.68
CA ASP A 47 7.97 3.72 1.43
C ASP A 47 6.68 3.56 0.64
N ALA A 48 6.64 2.63 -0.32
CA ALA A 48 5.42 2.30 -1.06
C ALA A 48 4.35 1.73 -0.13
N ILE A 49 4.72 0.84 0.78
CA ILE A 49 3.81 0.29 1.79
C ILE A 49 3.29 1.40 2.72
N ARG A 50 4.17 2.28 3.19
CA ARG A 50 3.78 3.42 4.04
C ARG A 50 2.82 4.36 3.30
N ALA A 51 3.05 4.62 2.03
CA ALA A 51 2.17 5.44 1.21
C ALA A 51 0.75 4.88 1.14
N ALA A 52 0.62 3.56 1.12
CA ALA A 52 -0.67 2.86 1.04
C ALA A 52 -1.33 2.62 2.41
N THR A 53 -0.62 2.78 3.51
CA THR A 53 -1.10 2.47 4.85
C THR A 53 -1.10 3.70 5.75
N ARG A 54 0.00 3.97 6.43
CA ARG A 54 0.09 5.05 7.41
C ARG A 54 -0.13 6.44 6.82
N ASN A 55 0.52 6.72 5.69
CA ASN A 55 0.36 8.02 5.04
C ASN A 55 -1.05 8.22 4.50
N ALA A 56 -1.65 7.17 3.95
CA ALA A 56 -3.04 7.21 3.47
C ALA A 56 -4.02 7.44 4.63
N ALA A 57 -3.80 6.81 5.77
CA ALA A 57 -4.61 7.02 6.97
C ALA A 57 -4.54 8.47 7.45
N GLU A 58 -3.35 9.07 7.47
CA GLU A 58 -3.18 10.49 7.81
C GLU A 58 -3.95 11.39 6.83
N ALA A 59 -3.85 11.13 5.54
CA ALA A 59 -4.55 11.90 4.52
C ALA A 59 -6.07 11.87 4.70
N LEU A 60 -6.61 10.76 5.23
CA LEU A 60 -8.03 10.60 5.53
C LEU A 60 -8.43 11.12 6.92
N GLY A 61 -7.47 11.56 7.75
CA GLY A 61 -7.71 11.93 9.13
C GLY A 61 -8.05 10.73 10.02
N ARG A 62 -7.63 9.52 9.65
CA ARG A 62 -7.97 8.26 10.33
C ARG A 62 -6.75 7.55 10.91
N GLU A 63 -5.65 8.26 11.13
CA GLU A 63 -4.38 7.69 11.62
C GLU A 63 -4.47 7.07 13.01
N SER A 64 -5.48 7.44 13.79
CA SER A 64 -5.71 6.82 15.11
C SER A 64 -6.52 5.52 15.05
N ASP A 65 -7.14 5.21 13.91
CA ASP A 65 -8.02 4.04 13.73
C ASP A 65 -7.42 2.97 12.84
N VAL A 66 -6.74 3.37 11.77
CA VAL A 66 -6.26 2.49 10.70
C VAL A 66 -4.85 2.86 10.25
N GLY A 67 -4.27 2.04 9.39
CA GLY A 67 -2.97 2.29 8.77
C GLY A 67 -1.79 1.69 9.49
N THR A 68 -1.97 1.22 10.72
CA THR A 68 -0.95 0.51 11.52
C THR A 68 -1.58 -0.61 12.32
N ILE A 69 -0.80 -1.63 12.63
CA ILE A 69 -1.22 -2.72 13.50
C ILE A 69 -0.84 -2.33 14.93
N ALA A 70 -1.84 -1.98 15.74
CA ALA A 70 -1.64 -1.56 17.13
C ALA A 70 -2.91 -1.80 17.95
N PRO A 71 -2.80 -1.94 19.27
CA PRO A 71 -3.97 -2.05 20.15
C PRO A 71 -4.91 -0.85 19.97
N GLY A 72 -6.21 -1.11 19.94
CA GLY A 72 -7.23 -0.08 19.77
C GLY A 72 -7.53 0.31 18.35
N ARG A 73 -6.82 -0.26 17.36
CA ARG A 73 -7.05 -0.05 15.93
C ARG A 73 -8.01 -1.10 15.36
N TYR A 74 -8.60 -0.80 14.21
CA TYR A 74 -9.39 -1.79 13.48
C TYR A 74 -8.54 -2.99 13.13
N GLY A 75 -9.14 -4.18 13.15
CA GLY A 75 -8.51 -5.41 12.71
C GLY A 75 -8.51 -5.52 11.17
N ASP A 76 -7.90 -4.54 10.51
CA ASP A 76 -7.77 -4.47 9.05
C ASP A 76 -6.32 -4.78 8.70
N LEU A 77 -6.06 -6.00 8.22
CA LEU A 77 -4.70 -6.41 7.90
C LEU A 77 -4.67 -7.44 6.77
N ILE A 78 -3.52 -7.55 6.16
CA ILE A 78 -3.19 -8.61 5.20
C ILE A 78 -1.99 -9.38 5.69
N ALA A 79 -1.88 -10.65 5.29
CA ALA A 79 -0.68 -11.43 5.49
C ALA A 79 -0.18 -11.93 4.14
N LEU A 80 1.13 -11.93 3.98
CA LEU A 80 1.81 -12.28 2.75
C LEU A 80 2.66 -13.55 2.95
N ALA A 81 2.99 -14.22 1.84
CA ALA A 81 3.79 -15.44 1.86
C ALA A 81 5.28 -15.20 2.11
N GLY A 82 5.71 -13.95 2.22
CA GLY A 82 7.10 -13.57 2.44
C GLY A 82 7.24 -12.11 2.80
N ASP A 83 8.47 -11.60 2.75
CA ASP A 83 8.79 -10.21 3.10
C ASP A 83 8.60 -9.28 1.90
N PRO A 84 7.58 -8.39 1.91
CA PRO A 84 7.34 -7.48 0.80
C PRO A 84 8.42 -6.39 0.65
N THR A 85 9.26 -6.19 1.66
CA THR A 85 10.40 -5.25 1.55
C THR A 85 11.53 -5.85 0.73
N ALA A 86 11.62 -7.18 0.65
CA ALA A 86 12.56 -7.89 -0.22
C ALA A 86 11.97 -8.15 -1.61
N ASP A 87 10.65 -8.37 -1.69
CA ASP A 87 9.95 -8.63 -2.96
C ASP A 87 8.56 -7.99 -2.92
N VAL A 88 8.44 -6.78 -3.46
CA VAL A 88 7.20 -6.00 -3.47
C VAL A 88 6.11 -6.64 -4.34
N THR A 89 6.47 -7.56 -5.26
CA THR A 89 5.49 -8.26 -6.09
C THR A 89 4.57 -9.19 -5.29
N LEU A 90 4.96 -9.54 -4.06
CA LEU A 90 4.09 -10.30 -3.15
C LEU A 90 2.76 -9.57 -2.87
N LEU A 91 2.74 -8.24 -2.97
CA LEU A 91 1.53 -7.44 -2.77
C LEU A 91 0.52 -7.57 -3.93
N ALA A 92 0.92 -8.17 -5.04
CA ALA A 92 0.01 -8.46 -6.16
C ALA A 92 -0.82 -9.74 -5.95
N ASN A 93 -0.45 -10.58 -4.98
CA ASN A 93 -1.14 -11.83 -4.67
C ASN A 93 -1.19 -12.03 -3.15
N VAL A 94 -2.25 -11.54 -2.54
CA VAL A 94 -2.44 -11.54 -1.08
C VAL A 94 -3.23 -12.78 -0.66
N PRO A 95 -2.61 -13.74 0.05
CA PRO A 95 -3.30 -14.98 0.44
C PRO A 95 -4.24 -14.84 1.64
N PHE A 96 -4.08 -13.79 2.46
CA PHE A 96 -4.90 -13.59 3.66
C PHE A 96 -5.32 -12.13 3.78
N VAL A 97 -6.62 -11.91 4.01
CA VAL A 97 -7.20 -10.58 4.22
C VAL A 97 -8.16 -10.63 5.41
N MET A 98 -7.97 -9.72 6.36
CA MET A 98 -8.88 -9.51 7.49
C MET A 98 -9.41 -8.08 7.44
N LYS A 99 -10.70 -7.91 7.72
CA LYS A 99 -11.35 -6.60 7.81
C LYS A 99 -12.26 -6.55 9.04
N GLY A 100 -12.05 -5.56 9.89
CA GLY A 100 -12.82 -5.41 11.12
C GLY A 100 -12.73 -6.62 12.05
N GLY A 101 -11.62 -7.35 12.02
CA GLY A 101 -11.42 -8.58 12.77
C GLY A 101 -12.01 -9.83 12.13
N GLY A 102 -12.77 -9.68 11.02
CA GLY A 102 -13.34 -10.80 10.28
C GLY A 102 -12.45 -11.24 9.12
N ILE A 103 -12.28 -12.55 8.95
CA ILE A 103 -11.50 -13.12 7.85
C ILE A 103 -12.31 -13.01 6.56
N VAL A 104 -11.80 -12.23 5.59
CA VAL A 104 -12.42 -12.04 4.27
C VAL A 104 -11.86 -13.02 3.25
N LYS A 105 -10.58 -13.35 3.36
CA LYS A 105 -9.89 -14.29 2.47
C LYS A 105 -8.85 -15.07 3.26
N ASP A 106 -8.82 -16.37 3.08
CA ASP A 106 -7.80 -17.26 3.61
C ASP A 106 -7.48 -18.32 2.57
N ALA A 107 -6.46 -18.08 1.78
CA ALA A 107 -5.97 -18.96 0.73
C ALA A 107 -4.58 -19.53 1.03
N ARG A 108 -4.24 -19.60 2.33
CA ARG A 108 -2.95 -20.14 2.80
C ARG A 108 -2.84 -21.64 2.54
#